data_079c6637f79adab2f633f20853551cce
#
_entry.id   079c6637f79adab2f633f20853551cce
#
_cell.length_a   1.000
_cell.length_b   1.000
_cell.length_c   1.000
_cell.angle_alpha   90.00
_cell.angle_beta   90.00
_cell.angle_gamma   90.00
#
_symmetry.space_group_name_H-M   'P 1'
#
loop_
_entity.id
_entity.type
_entity.pdbx_description
1 polymer ?
#
loop_
_entity_poly.entity_id
_entity_poly.type
_entity_poly.pdbx_seq_one_letter_code
_entity_poly.pdbx_strand_id
1 'polypeptide(L)'
;MAGFTYSTLTTAIQNYTEVGTSVLSSTITDQFIDNAELRIFRDVPIDSNRKEVVGNLVASNDSINVPAGTLFVRGVQVYTSTTAATGANGWLIKKDISYLREYDAAETTTGTPKYYAMSGGATGSGASTSGKITIVPTPSSAFMYKLHYVARPLALSSANTTNFISLNFGNGLLYACLVEAYGYLKGPMDMLQLYEQKYKQEVEKFGGEQLGRRRRDDYTDGEPRIPVNSPAP
;
A
#
# COMPACT_ATOMS: atom_id res chain seq x y z
N MET A 1 18.12 0.83 16.67
CA MET A 1 17.81 2.16 17.28
C MET A 1 16.39 2.13 17.80
N ALA A 2 16.09 2.85 18.88
CA ALA A 2 14.71 2.99 19.32
C ALA A 2 13.93 3.79 18.26
N GLY A 3 12.77 3.30 17.85
CA GLY A 3 11.88 4.01 16.96
C GLY A 3 11.25 5.24 17.65
N PHE A 4 10.58 6.07 16.86
CA PHE A 4 9.82 7.20 17.41
C PHE A 4 8.35 6.83 17.57
N THR A 5 7.74 7.35 18.63
CA THR A 5 6.29 7.51 18.71
C THR A 5 5.92 8.88 18.16
N TYR A 6 4.64 9.11 17.86
CA TYR A 6 4.15 10.43 17.43
C TYR A 6 4.60 11.55 18.41
N SER A 7 4.42 11.35 19.71
CA SER A 7 4.80 12.33 20.73
C SER A 7 6.31 12.58 20.78
N THR A 8 7.13 11.54 20.71
CA THR A 8 8.59 11.72 20.75
C THR A 8 9.12 12.32 19.45
N LEU A 9 8.50 12.04 18.31
CA LEU A 9 8.87 12.65 17.03
C LEU A 9 8.52 14.14 16.99
N THR A 10 7.32 14.52 17.41
CA THR A 10 6.91 15.93 17.47
C THR A 10 7.80 16.74 18.42
N THR A 11 8.12 16.19 19.58
CA THR A 11 9.08 16.81 20.52
C THR A 11 10.48 16.93 19.91
N ALA A 12 10.94 15.90 19.18
CA ALA A 12 12.24 15.95 18.50
C ALA A 12 12.26 17.05 17.42
N ILE A 13 11.23 17.17 16.59
CA ILE A 13 11.13 18.24 15.58
C ILE A 13 11.23 19.61 16.22
N GLN A 14 10.50 19.85 17.30
CA GLN A 14 10.53 21.12 18.03
C GLN A 14 11.91 21.43 18.63
N ASN A 15 12.56 20.43 19.22
CA ASN A 15 13.89 20.57 19.80
C ASN A 15 14.96 20.87 18.72
N TYR A 16 14.90 20.21 17.57
CA TYR A 16 15.85 20.42 16.46
C TYR A 16 15.67 21.78 15.77
N THR A 17 14.45 22.29 15.74
CA THR A 17 14.13 23.59 15.16
C THR A 17 14.22 24.73 16.18
N GLU A 18 14.34 24.42 17.47
CA GLU A 18 14.31 25.39 18.58
C GLU A 18 13.02 26.25 18.59
N VAL A 19 11.92 25.71 18.03
CA VAL A 19 10.66 26.41 17.86
C VAL A 19 9.54 25.69 18.61
N GLY A 20 8.81 26.42 19.43
CA GLY A 20 7.72 25.90 20.23
C GLY A 20 6.40 25.74 19.46
N THR A 21 5.41 25.19 20.17
CA THR A 21 4.06 24.92 19.65
C THR A 21 3.27 26.14 19.22
N SER A 22 3.71 27.35 19.59
CA SER A 22 3.11 28.62 19.15
C SER A 22 3.31 28.89 17.66
N VAL A 23 4.38 28.37 17.09
CA VAL A 23 4.70 28.50 15.65
C VAL A 23 4.47 27.17 14.93
N LEU A 24 4.99 26.07 15.50
CA LEU A 24 4.77 24.72 15.02
C LEU A 24 3.58 24.09 15.75
N SER A 25 2.36 24.44 15.33
CA SER A 25 1.15 23.81 15.86
C SER A 25 1.08 22.33 15.49
N SER A 26 0.29 21.55 16.21
CA SER A 26 0.09 20.13 15.92
C SER A 26 -0.34 19.88 14.47
N THR A 27 -1.24 20.72 13.94
CA THR A 27 -1.70 20.61 12.55
C THR A 27 -0.56 20.77 11.53
N ILE A 28 0.38 21.70 11.78
CA ILE A 28 1.53 21.91 10.90
C ILE A 28 2.51 20.76 11.02
N THR A 29 2.75 20.29 12.24
CA THR A 29 3.65 19.15 12.48
C THR A 29 3.08 17.86 11.88
N ASP A 30 1.77 17.64 11.96
CA ASP A 30 1.09 16.52 11.33
C ASP A 30 1.28 16.54 9.80
N GLN A 31 1.18 17.73 9.19
CA GLN A 31 1.42 17.88 7.75
C GLN A 31 2.86 17.54 7.36
N PHE A 32 3.85 17.92 8.17
CA PHE A 32 5.24 17.54 7.92
C PHE A 32 5.43 16.03 8.02
N ILE A 33 4.81 15.39 9.01
CA ILE A 33 4.88 13.94 9.19
C ILE A 33 4.23 13.23 7.99
N ASP A 34 3.04 13.66 7.57
CA ASP A 34 2.34 13.10 6.41
C ASP A 34 3.16 13.22 5.12
N ASN A 35 3.76 14.40 4.88
CA ASN A 35 4.60 14.63 3.71
C ASN A 35 5.87 13.75 3.75
N ALA A 36 6.51 13.67 4.91
CA ALA A 36 7.69 12.85 5.13
C ALA A 36 7.40 11.35 4.91
N GLU A 37 6.30 10.84 5.46
CA GLU A 37 5.89 9.45 5.28
C GLU A 37 5.59 9.14 3.81
N LEU A 38 4.88 10.03 3.12
CA LEU A 38 4.60 9.87 1.69
C LEU A 38 5.87 9.86 0.85
N ARG A 39 6.84 10.72 1.19
CA ARG A 39 8.14 10.78 0.52
C ARG A 39 8.90 9.47 0.71
N ILE A 40 9.05 9.01 1.94
CA ILE A 40 9.71 7.74 2.27
C ILE A 40 9.05 6.57 1.54
N PHE A 41 7.72 6.56 1.51
CA PHE A 41 6.97 5.50 0.85
C PHE A 41 7.19 5.44 -0.68
N ARG A 42 7.49 6.59 -1.31
CA ARG A 42 7.82 6.66 -2.74
C ARG A 42 9.28 6.28 -3.00
N ASP A 43 10.17 6.67 -2.10
CA ASP A 43 11.60 6.46 -2.25
C ASP A 43 12.01 5.00 -1.97
N VAL A 44 11.31 4.32 -1.03
CA VAL A 44 11.64 2.95 -0.62
C VAL A 44 10.44 2.03 -0.75
N PRO A 45 10.57 0.92 -1.48
CA PRO A 45 9.53 -0.10 -1.56
C PRO A 45 9.47 -0.91 -0.25
N ILE A 46 8.43 -0.69 0.55
CA ILE A 46 8.24 -1.32 1.85
C ILE A 46 7.25 -2.49 1.74
N ASP A 47 7.69 -3.70 2.11
CA ASP A 47 6.86 -4.90 2.00
C ASP A 47 5.72 -4.98 3.04
N SER A 48 5.86 -4.33 4.19
CA SER A 48 4.81 -4.29 5.21
C SER A 48 3.49 -3.66 4.73
N ASN A 49 3.54 -2.93 3.61
CA ASN A 49 2.37 -2.31 2.99
C ASN A 49 1.63 -3.24 2.01
N ARG A 50 2.18 -4.42 1.73
CA ARG A 50 1.47 -5.48 1.01
C ARG A 50 0.47 -6.12 1.94
N LYS A 51 -0.80 -6.03 1.58
CA LYS A 51 -1.91 -6.54 2.37
C LYS A 51 -2.80 -7.46 1.56
N GLU A 52 -3.50 -8.31 2.28
CA GLU A 52 -4.51 -9.21 1.75
C GLU A 52 -5.84 -8.91 2.43
N VAL A 53 -6.90 -8.86 1.64
CA VAL A 53 -8.26 -8.89 2.17
C VAL A 53 -8.99 -10.11 1.62
N VAL A 54 -9.69 -10.77 2.50
CA VAL A 54 -10.51 -11.96 2.21
C VAL A 54 -11.97 -11.58 2.28
N GLY A 55 -12.74 -12.04 1.32
CA GLY A 55 -14.19 -11.83 1.31
C GLY A 55 -14.90 -12.86 0.43
N ASN A 56 -16.21 -12.76 0.38
CA ASN A 56 -17.03 -13.57 -0.51
C ASN A 56 -17.65 -12.70 -1.59
N LEU A 57 -17.64 -13.19 -2.82
CA LEU A 57 -18.38 -12.59 -3.92
C LEU A 57 -19.87 -12.75 -3.67
N VAL A 58 -20.65 -11.85 -4.20
CA VAL A 58 -22.11 -11.94 -4.16
C VAL A 58 -22.57 -12.48 -5.50
N ALA A 59 -23.41 -13.51 -5.50
CA ALA A 59 -24.00 -14.04 -6.73
C ALA A 59 -24.70 -12.92 -7.50
N SER A 60 -24.56 -12.93 -8.81
CA SER A 60 -25.10 -11.92 -9.71
C SER A 60 -24.56 -10.48 -9.52
N ASN A 61 -23.44 -10.33 -8.78
CA ASN A 61 -22.76 -9.05 -8.64
C ASN A 61 -21.36 -9.15 -9.26
N ASP A 62 -21.09 -8.34 -10.27
CA ASP A 62 -19.84 -8.29 -11.03
C ASP A 62 -18.72 -7.48 -10.36
N SER A 63 -18.92 -7.04 -9.12
CA SER A 63 -18.04 -6.04 -8.52
C SER A 63 -17.46 -6.42 -7.16
N ILE A 64 -16.21 -6.04 -6.97
CA ILE A 64 -15.49 -6.07 -5.69
C ILE A 64 -15.08 -4.65 -5.34
N ASN A 65 -15.39 -4.21 -4.14
CA ASN A 65 -14.93 -2.92 -3.63
C ASN A 65 -13.46 -2.99 -3.22
N VAL A 66 -12.69 -2.01 -3.65
CA VAL A 66 -11.28 -1.88 -3.26
C VAL A 66 -11.21 -1.20 -1.90
N PRO A 67 -10.46 -1.74 -0.93
CA PRO A 67 -10.32 -1.11 0.39
C PRO A 67 -9.80 0.32 0.30
N ALA A 68 -10.28 1.18 1.21
CA ALA A 68 -9.81 2.55 1.32
C ALA A 68 -8.29 2.59 1.55
N GLY A 69 -7.62 3.59 0.98
CA GLY A 69 -6.16 3.72 1.09
C GLY A 69 -5.37 2.74 0.21
N THR A 70 -6.02 1.99 -0.68
CA THR A 70 -5.31 1.16 -1.67
C THR A 70 -4.62 2.05 -2.70
N LEU A 71 -3.32 1.83 -2.88
CA LEU A 71 -2.53 2.50 -3.92
C LEU A 71 -2.66 1.76 -5.26
N PHE A 72 -2.47 0.45 -5.23
CA PHE A 72 -2.69 -0.39 -6.41
C PHE A 72 -2.98 -1.83 -6.00
N VAL A 73 -3.76 -2.51 -6.84
CA VAL A 73 -4.10 -3.92 -6.71
C VAL A 73 -3.04 -4.75 -7.44
N ARG A 74 -2.51 -5.76 -6.76
CA ARG A 74 -1.53 -6.69 -7.32
C ARG A 74 -2.19 -7.86 -8.03
N GLY A 75 -3.30 -8.35 -7.49
CA GLY A 75 -4.05 -9.44 -8.09
C GLY A 75 -5.25 -9.85 -7.26
N VAL A 76 -6.14 -10.59 -7.90
CA VAL A 76 -7.33 -11.17 -7.29
C VAL A 76 -7.28 -12.67 -7.49
N GLN A 77 -7.46 -13.42 -6.43
CA GLN A 77 -7.58 -14.87 -6.43
C GLN A 77 -8.99 -15.25 -6.06
N VAL A 78 -9.59 -16.17 -6.78
CA VAL A 78 -10.96 -16.65 -6.51
C VAL A 78 -10.93 -18.15 -6.26
N TYR A 79 -11.72 -18.59 -5.32
CA TYR A 79 -11.92 -19.99 -4.94
C TYR A 79 -13.31 -20.44 -5.36
N THR A 80 -13.42 -21.64 -5.89
CA THR A 80 -14.73 -22.20 -6.33
C THR A 80 -15.66 -22.60 -5.18
N SER A 81 -15.27 -22.28 -3.95
CA SER A 81 -16.03 -22.50 -2.73
C SER A 81 -16.13 -21.22 -1.92
N THR A 82 -16.99 -21.21 -0.91
CA THR A 82 -17.06 -20.13 0.10
C THR A 82 -15.88 -20.17 1.09
N THR A 83 -15.06 -21.23 1.06
CA THR A 83 -13.87 -21.39 1.89
C THR A 83 -12.67 -21.81 1.05
N ALA A 84 -11.49 -21.29 1.37
CA ALA A 84 -10.25 -21.63 0.67
C ALA A 84 -9.85 -23.10 0.80
N ALA A 85 -10.29 -23.76 1.87
CA ALA A 85 -9.90 -25.14 2.18
C ALA A 85 -10.53 -26.20 1.27
N THR A 86 -11.65 -25.90 0.63
CA THR A 86 -12.48 -26.88 -0.10
C THR A 86 -12.66 -26.56 -1.57
N GLY A 87 -12.15 -25.45 -2.06
CA GLY A 87 -12.32 -25.01 -3.46
C GLY A 87 -11.03 -24.98 -4.25
N ALA A 88 -11.10 -25.31 -5.52
CA ALA A 88 -10.03 -25.00 -6.45
C ALA A 88 -9.83 -23.49 -6.49
N ASN A 89 -8.59 -23.04 -6.62
CA ASN A 89 -8.27 -21.63 -6.69
C ASN A 89 -7.76 -21.23 -8.09
N GLY A 90 -7.97 -19.99 -8.44
CA GLY A 90 -7.44 -19.42 -9.66
C GLY A 90 -7.14 -17.93 -9.51
N TRP A 91 -6.04 -17.48 -10.10
CA TRP A 91 -5.76 -16.07 -10.25
C TRP A 91 -6.56 -15.52 -11.41
N LEU A 92 -7.24 -14.39 -11.17
CA LEU A 92 -7.92 -13.69 -12.24
C LEU A 92 -6.89 -12.96 -13.12
N ILE A 93 -7.11 -12.97 -14.42
CA ILE A 93 -6.26 -12.28 -15.38
C ILE A 93 -6.73 -10.83 -15.48
N LYS A 94 -5.81 -9.89 -15.25
CA LYS A 94 -6.09 -8.46 -15.42
C LYS A 94 -6.23 -8.12 -16.90
N LYS A 95 -7.33 -7.47 -17.25
CA LYS A 95 -7.64 -6.99 -18.60
C LYS A 95 -8.14 -5.54 -18.54
N ASP A 96 -8.24 -4.91 -19.69
CA ASP A 96 -8.92 -3.62 -19.79
C ASP A 96 -10.44 -3.81 -19.69
N ILE A 97 -11.15 -2.76 -19.27
CA ILE A 97 -12.62 -2.80 -19.15
C ILE A 97 -13.30 -3.04 -20.50
N SER A 98 -12.73 -2.54 -21.57
CA SER A 98 -13.24 -2.75 -22.92
C SER A 98 -13.25 -4.24 -23.29
N TYR A 99 -12.19 -4.96 -22.96
CA TYR A 99 -12.13 -6.41 -23.15
C TYR A 99 -13.23 -7.16 -22.38
N LEU A 100 -13.49 -6.75 -21.14
CA LEU A 100 -14.53 -7.38 -20.34
C LEU A 100 -15.93 -7.16 -20.95
N ARG A 101 -16.16 -5.97 -21.47
CA ARG A 101 -17.43 -5.63 -22.14
C ARG A 101 -17.59 -6.27 -23.50
N GLU A 102 -16.50 -6.54 -24.21
CA GLU A 102 -16.52 -7.31 -25.45
C GLU A 102 -16.75 -8.80 -25.17
N TYR A 103 -16.14 -9.34 -24.11
CA TYR A 103 -16.31 -10.73 -23.69
C TYR A 103 -17.74 -11.04 -23.24
N ASP A 104 -18.38 -10.13 -22.51
CA ASP A 104 -19.77 -10.24 -22.05
C ASP A 104 -20.52 -8.92 -22.25
N ALA A 105 -20.88 -8.65 -23.50
CA ALA A 105 -21.55 -7.40 -23.88
C ALA A 105 -22.91 -7.20 -23.22
N ALA A 106 -23.62 -8.27 -22.94
CA ALA A 106 -24.94 -8.25 -22.32
C ALA A 106 -24.91 -8.29 -20.79
N GLU A 107 -23.72 -8.50 -20.19
CA GLU A 107 -23.53 -8.64 -18.73
C GLU A 107 -24.40 -9.75 -18.10
N THR A 108 -24.74 -10.76 -18.88
CA THR A 108 -25.64 -11.84 -18.48
C THR A 108 -24.96 -13.17 -18.21
N THR A 109 -23.70 -13.30 -18.66
CA THR A 109 -22.94 -14.54 -18.47
C THR A 109 -22.56 -14.74 -17.03
N THR A 110 -23.08 -15.81 -16.43
CA THR A 110 -22.76 -16.17 -15.05
C THR A 110 -21.85 -17.37 -14.97
N GLY A 111 -20.95 -17.41 -14.01
CA GLY A 111 -20.02 -18.51 -13.83
C GLY A 111 -18.94 -18.24 -12.79
N THR A 112 -17.85 -19.01 -12.88
CA THR A 112 -16.63 -18.72 -12.09
C THR A 112 -15.85 -17.60 -12.77
N PRO A 113 -15.57 -16.49 -12.10
CA PRO A 113 -14.79 -15.37 -12.65
C PRO A 113 -13.42 -15.81 -13.18
N LYS A 114 -12.98 -15.21 -14.29
CA LYS A 114 -11.68 -15.48 -14.94
C LYS A 114 -10.86 -14.22 -15.16
N TYR A 115 -11.54 -13.11 -15.44
CA TYR A 115 -10.92 -11.85 -15.78
C TYR A 115 -11.37 -10.76 -14.82
N TYR A 116 -10.52 -9.73 -14.65
CA TYR A 116 -10.90 -8.54 -13.90
C TYR A 116 -10.34 -7.29 -14.55
N ALA A 117 -11.05 -6.20 -14.38
CA ALA A 117 -10.62 -4.86 -14.73
C ALA A 117 -10.76 -3.94 -13.53
N MET A 118 -9.93 -2.91 -13.49
CA MET A 118 -10.04 -1.88 -12.47
C MET A 118 -10.74 -0.67 -13.06
N SER A 119 -11.70 -0.14 -12.32
CA SER A 119 -12.34 1.13 -12.62
C SER A 119 -12.16 2.09 -11.45
N GLY A 120 -12.22 3.38 -11.72
CA GLY A 120 -12.25 4.42 -10.68
C GLY A 120 -13.48 4.22 -9.79
N GLY A 121 -13.41 4.73 -8.55
CA GLY A 121 -14.55 4.69 -7.64
C GLY A 121 -15.78 5.34 -8.25
N ALA A 122 -16.95 4.80 -7.96
CA ALA A 122 -18.19 5.39 -8.37
C ALA A 122 -18.33 6.79 -7.72
N THR A 123 -18.58 7.81 -8.53
CA THR A 123 -19.05 9.11 -8.08
C THR A 123 -20.55 8.98 -7.79
N GLY A 124 -20.88 8.71 -6.52
CA GLY A 124 -22.28 8.59 -6.08
C GLY A 124 -22.39 8.69 -4.58
N SER A 125 -23.56 9.03 -4.09
CA SER A 125 -23.84 9.15 -2.66
C SER A 125 -23.48 7.86 -1.91
N GLY A 126 -22.47 7.92 -1.02
CA GLY A 126 -22.05 6.82 -0.17
C GLY A 126 -20.83 6.01 -0.65
N ALA A 127 -20.20 6.36 -1.76
CA ALA A 127 -19.02 5.64 -2.27
C ALA A 127 -17.72 6.11 -1.58
N SER A 128 -17.36 5.51 -0.48
CA SER A 128 -16.05 5.70 0.21
C SER A 128 -15.00 4.69 -0.26
N THR A 129 -14.99 4.31 -1.53
CA THR A 129 -14.09 3.29 -2.04
C THR A 129 -13.00 3.88 -2.93
N SER A 130 -11.77 3.41 -2.74
CA SER A 130 -10.61 3.80 -3.57
C SER A 130 -10.68 3.28 -5.01
N GLY A 131 -11.73 2.57 -5.37
CA GLY A 131 -11.98 2.01 -6.68
C GLY A 131 -12.91 0.81 -6.66
N LYS A 132 -13.30 0.37 -7.85
CA LYS A 132 -14.09 -0.82 -8.10
C LYS A 132 -13.30 -1.78 -8.99
N ILE A 133 -13.36 -3.07 -8.70
CA ILE A 133 -12.88 -4.13 -9.56
C ILE A 133 -14.11 -4.77 -10.19
N THR A 134 -14.19 -4.76 -11.52
CA THR A 134 -15.20 -5.48 -12.29
C THR A 134 -14.64 -6.85 -12.66
N ILE A 135 -15.42 -7.90 -12.47
CA ILE A 135 -15.04 -9.29 -12.72
C ILE A 135 -15.99 -9.94 -13.72
N VAL A 136 -15.45 -10.77 -14.59
CA VAL A 136 -16.23 -11.47 -15.64
C VAL A 136 -15.72 -12.92 -15.78
N PRO A 137 -16.59 -13.91 -15.96
CA PRO A 137 -18.05 -13.88 -15.85
C PRO A 137 -18.57 -13.41 -14.48
N THR A 138 -19.80 -12.90 -14.46
CA THR A 138 -20.48 -12.55 -13.19
C THR A 138 -20.59 -13.79 -12.30
N PRO A 139 -20.27 -13.71 -11.00
CA PRO A 139 -20.29 -14.87 -10.12
C PRO A 139 -21.65 -15.56 -10.11
N SER A 140 -21.66 -16.88 -10.33
CA SER A 140 -22.87 -17.71 -10.22
C SER A 140 -23.24 -18.06 -8.78
N SER A 141 -22.27 -17.92 -7.85
CA SER A 141 -22.46 -18.17 -6.42
C SER A 141 -21.50 -17.34 -5.57
N ALA A 142 -21.63 -17.45 -4.24
CA ALA A 142 -20.79 -16.76 -3.29
C ALA A 142 -19.39 -17.40 -3.20
N PHE A 143 -18.58 -17.22 -4.22
CA PHE A 143 -17.18 -17.67 -4.22
C PHE A 143 -16.34 -16.84 -3.26
N MET A 144 -15.44 -17.48 -2.52
CA MET A 144 -14.45 -16.77 -1.73
C MET A 144 -13.41 -16.09 -2.64
N TYR A 145 -12.99 -14.88 -2.30
CA TYR A 145 -11.87 -14.22 -2.98
C TYR A 145 -10.82 -13.72 -2.00
N LYS A 146 -9.61 -13.59 -2.50
CA LYS A 146 -8.50 -12.91 -1.86
C LYS A 146 -8.01 -11.79 -2.77
N LEU A 147 -8.05 -10.58 -2.25
CA LEU A 147 -7.55 -9.40 -2.94
C LEU A 147 -6.18 -9.03 -2.37
N HIS A 148 -5.15 -9.13 -3.19
CA HIS A 148 -3.80 -8.72 -2.85
C HIS A 148 -3.55 -7.30 -3.34
N TYR A 149 -3.17 -6.41 -2.45
CA TYR A 149 -3.01 -5.00 -2.77
C TYR A 149 -1.87 -4.36 -1.96
N VAL A 150 -1.44 -3.20 -2.39
CA VAL A 150 -0.53 -2.36 -1.62
C VAL A 150 -1.34 -1.21 -1.03
N ALA A 151 -1.33 -1.13 0.30
CA ALA A 151 -2.02 -0.09 1.03
C ALA A 151 -1.10 1.11 1.29
N ARG A 152 -1.67 2.31 1.31
CA ARG A 152 -1.02 3.45 1.95
C ARG A 152 -0.84 3.13 3.45
N PRO A 153 0.34 3.37 4.03
CA PRO A 153 0.49 3.21 5.47
C PRO A 153 -0.52 4.08 6.22
N LEU A 154 -0.95 3.60 7.37
CA LEU A 154 -1.72 4.44 8.27
C LEU A 154 -0.80 5.53 8.79
N ALA A 155 -1.19 6.79 8.59
CA ALA A 155 -0.40 7.95 8.99
C ALA A 155 -0.11 7.96 10.49
N LEU A 156 1.08 8.39 10.87
CA LEU A 156 1.46 8.58 12.25
C LEU A 156 0.70 9.81 12.80
N SER A 157 -0.04 9.64 13.88
CA SER A 157 -0.89 10.67 14.45
C SER A 157 -1.09 10.45 15.95
N SER A 158 -1.80 11.35 16.61
CA SER A 158 -2.18 11.18 18.02
C SER A 158 -3.06 9.94 18.26
N ALA A 159 -3.85 9.53 17.27
CA ALA A 159 -4.68 8.31 17.33
C ALA A 159 -3.90 7.05 16.93
N ASN A 160 -2.92 7.17 16.02
CA ASN A 160 -2.03 6.09 15.60
C ASN A 160 -0.59 6.45 15.97
N THR A 161 -0.20 6.14 17.19
CA THR A 161 1.02 6.63 17.81
C THR A 161 2.31 6.00 17.28
N THR A 162 2.22 4.88 16.56
CA THR A 162 3.37 4.18 15.97
C THR A 162 2.98 3.52 14.65
N ASN A 163 3.90 3.47 13.71
CA ASN A 163 3.75 2.69 12.48
C ASN A 163 5.10 2.05 12.07
N PHE A 164 5.10 1.31 10.98
CA PHE A 164 6.30 0.60 10.51
C PHE A 164 7.50 1.55 10.28
N ILE A 165 7.25 2.69 9.65
CA ILE A 165 8.29 3.69 9.34
C ILE A 165 8.84 4.28 10.63
N SER A 166 7.98 4.70 11.55
CA SER A 166 8.38 5.33 12.80
C SER A 166 9.21 4.41 13.70
N LEU A 167 8.94 3.10 13.66
CA LEU A 167 9.65 2.11 14.47
C LEU A 167 10.96 1.62 13.82
N ASN A 168 11.00 1.47 12.50
CA ASN A 168 12.13 0.85 11.81
C ASN A 168 13.01 1.86 11.05
N PHE A 169 12.49 3.04 10.74
CA PHE A 169 13.19 4.08 9.97
C PHE A 169 13.10 5.45 10.66
N GLY A 170 13.17 5.48 11.99
CA GLY A 170 12.94 6.68 12.79
C GLY A 170 13.85 7.86 12.41
N ASN A 171 15.16 7.65 12.21
CA ASN A 171 16.07 8.73 11.84
C ASN A 171 15.75 9.31 10.46
N GLY A 172 15.46 8.47 9.47
CA GLY A 172 15.07 8.94 8.15
C GLY A 172 13.76 9.73 8.20
N LEU A 173 12.78 9.28 8.99
CA LEU A 173 11.54 10.01 9.21
C LEU A 173 11.79 11.38 9.87
N LEU A 174 12.63 11.44 10.90
CA LEU A 174 12.99 12.71 11.55
C LEU A 174 13.66 13.66 10.55
N TYR A 175 14.64 13.20 9.79
CA TYR A 175 15.34 14.06 8.83
C TYR A 175 14.42 14.54 7.71
N ALA A 176 13.51 13.70 7.22
CA ALA A 176 12.50 14.10 6.26
C ALA A 176 11.56 15.18 6.83
N CYS A 177 11.11 15.02 8.07
CA CYS A 177 10.30 16.04 8.76
C CYS A 177 11.08 17.36 8.96
N LEU A 178 12.39 17.29 9.27
CA LEU A 178 13.22 18.48 9.44
C LEU A 178 13.42 19.25 8.13
N VAL A 179 13.53 18.56 7.00
CA VAL A 179 13.56 19.21 5.68
C VAL A 179 12.29 20.04 5.45
N GLU A 180 11.12 19.47 5.72
CA GLU A 180 9.84 20.18 5.63
C GLU A 180 9.77 21.35 6.62
N ALA A 181 10.18 21.14 7.87
CA ALA A 181 10.16 22.15 8.91
C ALA A 181 11.06 23.35 8.58
N TYR A 182 12.31 23.11 8.15
CA TYR A 182 13.22 24.17 7.74
C TYR A 182 12.75 24.91 6.49
N GLY A 183 12.10 24.21 5.57
CA GLY A 183 11.43 24.82 4.42
C GLY A 183 10.30 25.77 4.86
N TYR A 184 9.46 25.34 5.79
CA TYR A 184 8.35 26.13 6.34
C TYR A 184 8.84 27.36 7.11
N LEU A 185 9.85 27.18 7.97
CA LEU A 185 10.43 28.23 8.81
C LEU A 185 11.31 29.21 8.02
N LYS A 186 11.54 28.95 6.72
CA LYS A 186 12.49 29.71 5.90
C LYS A 186 13.90 29.75 6.54
N GLY A 187 14.30 28.62 7.11
CA GLY A 187 15.57 28.47 7.81
C GLY A 187 16.78 28.56 6.86
N PRO A 188 18.01 28.54 7.42
CA PRO A 188 19.22 28.57 6.62
C PRO A 188 19.28 27.44 5.60
N MET A 189 19.71 27.76 4.37
CA MET A 189 19.77 26.81 3.25
C MET A 189 20.77 25.67 3.50
N ASP A 190 21.87 25.96 4.18
CA ASP A 190 22.88 24.98 4.57
C ASP A 190 22.34 23.91 5.51
N MET A 191 21.50 24.29 6.47
CA MET A 191 20.83 23.34 7.36
C MET A 191 19.81 22.45 6.60
N LEU A 192 19.07 23.03 5.67
CA LEU A 192 18.16 22.29 4.82
C LEU A 192 18.93 21.27 3.96
N GLN A 193 20.03 21.67 3.35
CA GLN A 193 20.90 20.78 2.58
C GLN A 193 21.51 19.68 3.44
N LEU A 194 21.92 19.98 4.67
CA LEU A 194 22.46 19.01 5.61
C LEU A 194 21.44 17.92 5.94
N TYR A 195 20.19 18.28 6.27
CA TYR A 195 19.15 17.29 6.57
C TYR A 195 18.71 16.50 5.34
N GLU A 196 18.70 17.13 4.18
CA GLU A 196 18.44 16.44 2.91
C GLU A 196 19.54 15.38 2.61
N GLN A 197 20.79 15.70 2.83
CA GLN A 197 21.90 14.74 2.68
C GLN A 197 21.80 13.59 3.69
N LYS A 198 21.51 13.89 4.96
CA LYS A 198 21.31 12.86 5.99
C LYS A 198 20.13 11.96 5.65
N TYR A 199 19.04 12.53 5.18
CA TYR A 199 17.88 11.76 4.71
C TYR A 199 18.27 10.79 3.59
N LYS A 200 18.94 11.26 2.55
CA LYS A 200 19.38 10.42 1.42
C LYS A 200 20.26 9.26 1.88
N GLN A 201 21.22 9.52 2.77
CA GLN A 201 22.09 8.47 3.32
C GLN A 201 21.31 7.40 4.09
N GLU A 202 20.31 7.80 4.88
CA GLU A 202 19.47 6.86 5.61
C GLU A 202 18.55 6.08 4.65
N VAL A 203 18.02 6.72 3.61
CA VAL A 203 17.20 6.05 2.57
C VAL A 203 18.02 4.99 1.82
N GLU A 204 19.26 5.28 1.45
CA GLU A 204 20.14 4.29 0.80
C GLU A 204 20.37 3.05 1.67
N LYS A 205 20.67 3.25 2.96
CA LYS A 205 20.86 2.16 3.92
C LYS A 205 19.58 1.32 4.08
N PHE A 206 18.46 2.00 4.32
CA PHE A 206 17.17 1.34 4.53
C PHE A 206 16.68 0.65 3.25
N GLY A 207 16.87 1.26 2.10
CA GLY A 207 16.58 0.66 0.80
C GLY A 207 17.38 -0.63 0.56
N GLY A 208 18.67 -0.61 0.90
CA GLY A 208 19.52 -1.79 0.87
C GLY A 208 19.03 -2.93 1.78
N GLU A 209 18.59 -2.59 2.99
CA GLU A 209 17.99 -3.58 3.92
C GLU A 209 16.68 -4.17 3.37
N GLN A 210 15.80 -3.35 2.80
CA GLN A 210 14.53 -3.82 2.24
C GLN A 210 14.75 -4.69 0.99
N LEU A 211 15.69 -4.32 0.13
CA LEU A 211 16.08 -5.12 -1.05
C LEU A 211 16.75 -6.45 -0.64
N GLY A 212 17.57 -6.44 0.42
CA GLY A 212 18.19 -7.66 0.95
C GLY A 212 17.17 -8.68 1.44
N ARG A 213 16.07 -8.23 2.01
CA ARG A 213 14.93 -9.10 2.38
C ARG A 213 14.23 -9.70 1.15
N ARG A 214 14.16 -8.97 0.04
CA ARG A 214 13.52 -9.43 -1.20
C ARG A 214 14.39 -10.41 -1.99
N ARG A 215 15.71 -10.35 -1.89
CA ARG A 215 16.63 -11.26 -2.60
C ARG A 215 16.50 -12.72 -2.17
N ARG A 216 15.86 -12.99 -1.02
CA ARG A 216 15.54 -14.35 -0.57
C ARG A 216 14.26 -14.90 -1.18
N ASP A 217 13.40 -14.04 -1.75
CA ASP A 217 12.26 -14.46 -2.53
C ASP A 217 12.74 -14.79 -3.95
N ASP A 218 12.83 -16.08 -4.25
CA ASP A 218 13.21 -16.61 -5.58
C ASP A 218 12.23 -16.22 -6.71
N TYR A 219 11.22 -15.43 -6.41
CA TYR A 219 10.19 -14.95 -7.34
C TYR A 219 10.39 -13.47 -7.71
N THR A 220 11.62 -13.08 -8.06
CA THR A 220 11.93 -11.70 -8.40
C THR A 220 11.17 -11.17 -9.62
N ASP A 221 10.74 -12.05 -10.52
CA ASP A 221 10.08 -11.68 -11.78
C ASP A 221 8.59 -12.01 -11.83
N GLY A 222 8.00 -12.44 -10.71
CA GLY A 222 6.57 -12.75 -10.65
C GLY A 222 6.16 -14.05 -11.34
N GLU A 223 7.09 -14.79 -11.88
CA GLU A 223 6.82 -16.12 -12.43
C GLU A 223 6.92 -17.18 -11.33
N PRO A 224 5.87 -17.99 -11.11
CA PRO A 224 5.94 -19.10 -10.18
C PRO A 224 6.95 -20.14 -10.72
N ARG A 225 7.95 -20.51 -9.93
CA ARG A 225 8.78 -21.68 -10.25
C ARG A 225 7.88 -22.92 -10.26
N ILE A 226 7.65 -23.44 -11.44
CA ILE A 226 7.03 -24.76 -11.58
C ILE A 226 8.07 -25.76 -11.09
N PRO A 227 7.79 -26.55 -10.03
CA PRO A 227 8.70 -27.60 -9.61
C PRO A 227 8.85 -28.56 -10.78
N VAL A 228 10.04 -28.61 -11.35
CA VAL A 228 10.39 -29.63 -12.34
C VAL A 228 10.42 -30.94 -11.59
N ASN A 229 9.39 -31.77 -11.78
CA ASN A 229 9.46 -33.16 -11.33
C ASN A 229 10.56 -33.82 -12.16
N SER A 230 11.76 -33.89 -11.58
CA SER A 230 12.79 -34.75 -12.12
C SER A 230 12.28 -36.20 -12.04
N PRO A 231 12.21 -36.94 -13.14
CA PRO A 231 11.92 -38.35 -13.03
C PRO A 231 13.00 -38.98 -12.13
N ALA A 232 12.57 -39.72 -11.14
CA ALA A 232 13.49 -40.47 -10.31
C ALA A 232 14.35 -41.39 -11.20
N PRO A 233 15.64 -41.55 -10.92
CA PRO A 233 16.54 -42.42 -11.67
C PRO A 233 16.09 -43.87 -11.62
#